data_1cf57ac1edef77097604f39db2e3c36e
#
_entry.id   1cf57ac1edef77097604f39db2e3c36e
#
_cell.length_a   1.000
_cell.length_b   1.000
_cell.length_c   1.000
_cell.angle_alpha   90.00
_cell.angle_beta   90.00
_cell.angle_gamma   90.00
#
_symmetry.space_group_name_H-M   'P 1'
#
loop_
_entity.id
_entity.type
_entity.pdbx_description
1 polymer ?
#
loop_
_entity_poly.entity_id
_entity_poly.type
_entity_poly.pdbx_seq_one_letter_code
_entity_poly.pdbx_strand_id
1 'polypeptide(L)'
;MKKLVSTLAAILGISTLAAQDVIVKGPDEKLQLAVFVQNEAKPCYSVSYNGKTMLEKSPLGMNTNIGDFTKNLKLTGHSVDKIDTVYQQTRIKVSNVHYRANELTCHLENEQGQKLGVVFRVSDNDVAFRYTLPHQGGKASVTVKEEQTGFRFPEQTTTFLCPQSDAMIGWKRTKPSYEEEYKADAPMSDRSQYGHGYTFPCLFRIGNDGWVLVSET
;
A
#
# COMPACT_ATOMS: atom_id res chain seq x y z
N MET A 1 40.84 -39.71 44.52
CA MET A 1 40.52 -39.49 43.11
C MET A 1 39.11 -38.91 43.05
N LYS A 2 38.99 -37.58 42.90
CA LYS A 2 37.70 -36.89 42.78
C LYS A 2 37.40 -36.67 41.29
N LYS A 3 36.30 -37.27 40.79
CA LYS A 3 35.84 -37.08 39.42
C LYS A 3 35.08 -35.75 39.33
N LEU A 4 35.58 -34.83 38.53
CA LEU A 4 34.91 -33.61 38.15
C LEU A 4 33.89 -33.96 37.03
N VAL A 5 32.59 -33.78 37.29
CA VAL A 5 31.56 -33.87 36.29
C VAL A 5 31.31 -32.45 35.77
N SER A 6 31.75 -32.20 34.53
CA SER A 6 31.51 -30.94 33.84
C SER A 6 30.15 -31.00 33.15
N THR A 7 29.19 -30.24 33.67
CA THR A 7 27.84 -30.08 33.06
C THR A 7 27.93 -29.00 32.02
N LEU A 8 27.88 -29.38 30.74
CA LEU A 8 27.80 -28.45 29.59
C LEU A 8 26.35 -27.96 29.45
N ALA A 9 26.07 -26.72 29.86
CA ALA A 9 24.81 -26.08 29.64
C ALA A 9 24.75 -25.59 28.20
N ALA A 10 23.92 -26.24 27.37
CA ALA A 10 23.60 -25.75 26.02
C ALA A 10 22.62 -24.57 26.14
N ILE A 11 23.13 -23.36 25.88
CA ILE A 11 22.31 -22.16 25.73
C ILE A 11 21.66 -22.24 24.34
N LEU A 12 20.39 -22.65 24.30
CA LEU A 12 19.56 -22.45 23.09
C LEU A 12 19.32 -20.94 22.93
N GLY A 13 20.07 -20.31 22.05
CA GLY A 13 19.80 -18.96 21.60
C GLY A 13 18.49 -18.94 20.81
N ILE A 14 17.42 -18.45 21.40
CA ILE A 14 16.21 -18.09 20.68
C ILE A 14 16.58 -16.83 19.90
N SER A 15 16.95 -17.00 18.63
CA SER A 15 17.03 -15.87 17.70
C SER A 15 15.59 -15.41 17.43
N THR A 16 15.18 -14.34 18.08
CA THR A 16 14.01 -13.57 17.63
C THR A 16 14.33 -13.05 16.23
N LEU A 17 13.71 -13.61 15.20
CA LEU A 17 13.71 -13.00 13.88
C LEU A 17 13.06 -11.61 14.07
N ALA A 18 13.88 -10.57 14.11
CA ALA A 18 13.40 -9.20 13.98
C ALA A 18 12.71 -9.11 12.61
N ALA A 19 11.49 -8.61 12.60
CA ALA A 19 10.78 -8.33 11.38
C ALA A 19 11.65 -7.40 10.53
N GLN A 20 12.16 -7.90 9.41
CA GLN A 20 13.08 -7.14 8.56
C GLN A 20 12.22 -6.26 7.65
N ASP A 21 12.33 -4.95 7.82
CA ASP A 21 11.74 -3.98 6.91
C ASP A 21 12.36 -4.14 5.52
N VAL A 22 11.52 -4.24 4.49
CA VAL A 22 11.96 -4.29 3.09
C VAL A 22 11.84 -2.90 2.50
N ILE A 23 12.96 -2.33 2.08
CA ILE A 23 13.03 -0.98 1.53
C ILE A 23 13.35 -1.05 0.04
N VAL A 24 12.59 -0.30 -0.76
CA VAL A 24 12.87 -0.05 -2.18
C VAL A 24 12.79 1.45 -2.46
N LYS A 25 13.67 1.94 -3.33
CA LYS A 25 13.70 3.34 -3.76
C LYS A 25 13.39 3.45 -5.24
N GLY A 26 12.89 4.60 -5.66
CA GLY A 26 12.82 4.98 -7.06
C GLY A 26 14.21 5.11 -7.70
N PRO A 27 14.31 5.18 -9.04
CA PRO A 27 15.59 5.25 -9.75
C PRO A 27 16.47 6.45 -9.37
N ASP A 28 15.87 7.59 -8.98
CA ASP A 28 16.60 8.79 -8.51
C ASP A 28 16.84 8.81 -6.99
N GLU A 29 16.46 7.74 -6.28
CA GLU A 29 16.62 7.50 -4.84
C GLU A 29 15.84 8.46 -3.91
N LYS A 30 15.06 9.40 -4.43
CA LYS A 30 14.30 10.36 -3.62
C LYS A 30 13.03 9.76 -3.03
N LEU A 31 12.30 9.00 -3.84
CA LEU A 31 11.09 8.29 -3.39
C LEU A 31 11.48 6.95 -2.78
N GLN A 32 11.02 6.69 -1.59
CA GLN A 32 11.31 5.46 -0.85
C GLN A 32 10.01 4.84 -0.34
N LEU A 33 9.86 3.55 -0.58
CA LEU A 33 8.82 2.71 -0.01
C LEU A 33 9.46 1.75 1.00
N ALA A 34 8.85 1.60 2.17
CA ALA A 34 9.17 0.55 3.13
C ALA A 34 7.96 -0.34 3.36
N VAL A 35 8.15 -1.66 3.30
CA VAL A 35 7.14 -2.69 3.58
C VAL A 35 7.55 -3.46 4.81
N PHE A 36 6.63 -3.67 5.72
CA PHE A 36 6.89 -4.35 6.99
C PHE A 36 5.63 -5.05 7.52
N VAL A 37 5.86 -5.96 8.47
CA VAL A 37 4.77 -6.64 9.18
C VAL A 37 4.80 -6.18 10.64
N GLN A 38 3.74 -5.49 11.06
CA GLN A 38 3.61 -4.89 12.40
C GLN A 38 2.96 -5.83 13.43
N ASN A 39 2.61 -5.24 14.58
CA ASN A 39 1.88 -5.90 15.66
C ASN A 39 0.69 -6.72 15.12
N GLU A 40 0.44 -7.89 15.70
CA GLU A 40 -0.50 -8.89 15.20
C GLU A 40 -0.18 -9.37 13.78
N ALA A 41 1.08 -9.24 13.38
CA ALA A 41 1.55 -9.62 12.05
C ALA A 41 0.68 -9.04 10.91
N LYS A 42 0.34 -7.74 11.01
CA LYS A 42 -0.38 -6.99 9.97
C LYS A 42 0.59 -6.42 8.93
N PRO A 43 0.37 -6.68 7.64
CA PRO A 43 1.20 -6.10 6.59
C PRO A 43 0.91 -4.60 6.46
N CYS A 44 1.97 -3.82 6.36
CA CYS A 44 1.90 -2.35 6.25
C CYS A 44 2.96 -1.85 5.30
N TYR A 45 2.77 -0.61 4.83
CA TYR A 45 3.77 0.12 4.05
C TYR A 45 3.84 1.57 4.49
N SER A 46 4.93 2.24 4.17
CA SER A 46 5.08 3.69 4.31
C SER A 46 5.83 4.27 3.12
N VAL A 47 5.61 5.55 2.85
CA VAL A 47 6.23 6.25 1.73
C VAL A 47 6.88 7.53 2.22
N SER A 48 8.12 7.78 1.79
CA SER A 48 8.81 9.04 2.01
C SER A 48 9.39 9.59 0.72
N TYR A 49 9.48 10.91 0.61
CA TYR A 49 10.10 11.62 -0.51
C TYR A 49 11.12 12.63 0.01
N ASN A 50 12.37 12.55 -0.46
CA ASN A 50 13.48 13.35 0.04
C ASN A 50 13.61 13.31 1.58
N GLY A 51 13.38 12.15 2.19
CA GLY A 51 13.43 11.95 3.65
C GLY A 51 12.21 12.48 4.42
N LYS A 52 11.23 13.08 3.75
CA LYS A 52 9.97 13.54 4.36
C LYS A 52 8.88 12.49 4.22
N THR A 53 8.14 12.23 5.28
CA THR A 53 7.04 11.26 5.28
C THR A 53 5.86 11.78 4.48
N MET A 54 5.49 11.06 3.43
CA MET A 54 4.31 11.32 2.60
C MET A 54 3.13 10.44 3.02
N LEU A 55 3.40 9.17 3.32
CA LEU A 55 2.45 8.25 3.93
C LEU A 55 3.11 7.61 5.16
N GLU A 56 2.42 7.67 6.28
CA GLU A 56 2.77 6.93 7.48
C GLU A 56 2.46 5.44 7.30
N LYS A 57 2.67 4.64 8.34
CA LYS A 57 2.40 3.20 8.33
C LYS A 57 0.95 2.89 7.96
N SER A 58 0.73 2.61 6.70
CA SER A 58 -0.57 2.37 6.06
C SER A 58 -0.83 0.87 5.95
N PRO A 59 -2.04 0.38 6.25
CA PRO A 59 -2.34 -1.04 6.21
C PRO A 59 -2.45 -1.56 4.78
N LEU A 60 -2.16 -2.85 4.63
CA LEU A 60 -2.37 -3.68 3.45
C LEU A 60 -3.18 -4.91 3.83
N GLY A 61 -3.73 -5.58 2.82
CA GLY A 61 -4.36 -6.88 2.98
C GLY A 61 -5.80 -6.92 2.53
N MET A 62 -6.32 -8.15 2.48
CA MET A 62 -7.70 -8.41 2.08
C MET A 62 -8.23 -9.67 2.74
N ASN A 63 -9.54 -9.74 2.90
CA ASN A 63 -10.27 -10.94 3.28
C ASN A 63 -10.93 -11.53 2.03
N THR A 64 -10.73 -12.82 1.83
CA THR A 64 -11.22 -13.54 0.64
C THR A 64 -11.93 -14.83 1.02
N ASN A 65 -12.54 -15.48 0.03
CA ASN A 65 -13.12 -16.82 0.22
C ASN A 65 -12.08 -17.95 0.34
N ILE A 66 -10.80 -17.65 0.07
CA ILE A 66 -9.69 -18.63 0.17
C ILE A 66 -8.80 -18.38 1.38
N GLY A 67 -8.92 -17.25 2.08
CA GLY A 67 -8.12 -16.93 3.26
C GLY A 67 -8.29 -15.50 3.73
N ASP A 68 -7.93 -15.26 4.99
CA ASP A 68 -7.76 -13.95 5.58
C ASP A 68 -6.28 -13.53 5.46
N PHE A 69 -6.04 -12.41 4.78
CA PHE A 69 -4.73 -11.81 4.57
C PHE A 69 -4.63 -10.41 5.18
N THR A 70 -5.41 -10.16 6.25
CA THR A 70 -5.40 -8.86 6.95
C THR A 70 -4.51 -8.85 8.19
N LYS A 71 -4.20 -10.03 8.74
CA LYS A 71 -3.40 -10.22 9.96
C LYS A 71 -2.77 -11.60 10.01
N ASN A 72 -1.89 -11.83 11.00
CA ASN A 72 -1.18 -13.09 11.22
C ASN A 72 -0.40 -13.55 9.99
N LEU A 73 0.20 -12.58 9.27
CA LEU A 73 1.00 -12.83 8.08
C LEU A 73 2.49 -12.87 8.39
N LYS A 74 3.20 -13.68 7.62
CA LYS A 74 4.66 -13.70 7.58
C LYS A 74 5.11 -13.21 6.21
N LEU A 75 6.12 -12.36 6.20
CA LEU A 75 6.86 -12.06 4.98
C LEU A 75 7.84 -13.22 4.72
N THR A 76 7.53 -14.07 3.74
CA THR A 76 8.30 -15.29 3.45
C THR A 76 9.43 -15.06 2.46
N GLY A 77 9.41 -13.93 1.76
CA GLY A 77 10.46 -13.54 0.82
C GLY A 77 10.09 -12.30 0.04
N HIS A 78 11.08 -11.75 -0.65
CA HIS A 78 10.90 -10.63 -1.57
C HIS A 78 11.93 -10.69 -2.71
N SER A 79 11.63 -10.01 -3.81
CA SER A 79 12.56 -9.71 -4.90
C SER A 79 12.43 -8.28 -5.36
N VAL A 80 13.51 -7.74 -5.92
CA VAL A 80 13.52 -6.40 -6.53
C VAL A 80 14.04 -6.52 -7.96
N ASP A 81 13.24 -6.05 -8.91
CA ASP A 81 13.55 -6.02 -10.33
C ASP A 81 13.58 -4.57 -10.85
N LYS A 82 14.35 -4.31 -11.89
CA LYS A 82 14.39 -2.99 -12.54
C LYS A 82 13.50 -3.00 -13.79
N ILE A 83 12.70 -1.96 -13.92
CA ILE A 83 11.92 -1.67 -15.11
C ILE A 83 12.56 -0.48 -15.81
N ASP A 84 12.87 -0.66 -17.09
CA ASP A 84 13.35 0.40 -17.97
C ASP A 84 12.77 0.13 -19.36
N THR A 85 11.75 0.89 -19.74
CA THR A 85 11.01 0.66 -20.97
C THR A 85 10.58 1.96 -21.62
N VAL A 86 10.50 1.95 -22.95
CA VAL A 86 10.00 3.06 -23.75
C VAL A 86 8.73 2.63 -24.46
N TYR A 87 7.70 3.43 -24.37
CA TYR A 87 6.45 3.21 -25.09
C TYR A 87 5.85 4.50 -25.62
N GLN A 88 4.94 4.38 -26.58
CA GLN A 88 4.27 5.52 -27.18
C GLN A 88 2.82 5.62 -26.74
N GLN A 89 2.37 6.83 -26.51
CA GLN A 89 0.97 7.16 -26.25
C GLN A 89 0.52 8.25 -27.22
N THR A 90 -0.61 8.03 -27.89
CA THR A 90 -1.10 8.91 -28.95
C THR A 90 -2.07 10.00 -28.49
N ARG A 91 -2.55 9.92 -27.23
CA ARG A 91 -3.66 10.77 -26.73
C ARG A 91 -3.30 11.62 -25.52
N ILE A 92 -2.03 11.71 -25.14
CA ILE A 92 -1.56 12.55 -24.04
C ILE A 92 -0.46 13.50 -24.50
N LYS A 93 -0.12 14.49 -23.65
CA LYS A 93 0.90 15.51 -23.97
C LYS A 93 2.28 14.94 -24.29
N VAL A 94 2.65 13.81 -23.69
CA VAL A 94 3.94 13.16 -23.90
C VAL A 94 3.73 11.92 -24.74
N SER A 95 4.11 12.00 -26.04
CA SER A 95 3.94 10.89 -26.97
C SER A 95 4.92 9.75 -26.73
N ASN A 96 6.16 10.04 -26.32
CA ASN A 96 7.19 9.05 -26.01
C ASN A 96 7.43 9.06 -24.50
N VAL A 97 7.12 7.96 -23.83
CA VAL A 97 7.30 7.81 -22.39
C VAL A 97 8.46 6.86 -22.16
N HIS A 98 9.48 7.35 -21.45
CA HIS A 98 10.55 6.52 -20.90
C HIS A 98 10.20 6.23 -19.44
N TYR A 99 9.68 5.04 -19.17
CA TYR A 99 9.27 4.62 -17.84
C TYR A 99 10.37 3.83 -17.15
N ARG A 100 10.82 4.34 -16.01
CA ARG A 100 11.80 3.69 -15.13
C ARG A 100 11.22 3.52 -13.74
N ALA A 101 11.36 2.34 -13.18
CA ALA A 101 10.92 2.03 -11.83
C ALA A 101 11.72 0.85 -11.26
N ASN A 102 11.73 0.72 -9.94
CA ASN A 102 12.11 -0.50 -9.27
C ASN A 102 10.83 -1.22 -8.82
N GLU A 103 10.69 -2.49 -9.20
CA GLU A 103 9.54 -3.33 -8.85
C GLU A 103 9.92 -4.23 -7.67
N LEU A 104 9.24 -4.04 -6.54
CA LEU A 104 9.37 -4.89 -5.36
C LEU A 104 8.21 -5.87 -5.33
N THR A 105 8.50 -7.16 -5.33
CA THR A 105 7.52 -8.22 -5.07
C THR A 105 7.72 -8.76 -3.66
N CYS A 106 6.69 -8.67 -2.82
CA CYS A 106 6.64 -9.24 -1.48
C CYS A 106 5.75 -10.48 -1.47
N HIS A 107 6.22 -11.56 -0.84
CA HIS A 107 5.47 -12.80 -0.63
C HIS A 107 5.05 -12.91 0.82
N LEU A 108 3.75 -12.94 1.05
CA LEU A 108 3.12 -13.07 2.37
C LEU A 108 2.44 -14.43 2.47
N GLU A 109 2.44 -14.98 3.68
CA GLU A 109 1.79 -16.25 3.98
C GLU A 109 1.06 -16.15 5.33
N ASN A 110 -0.18 -16.62 5.38
CA ASN A 110 -0.92 -16.69 6.64
C ASN A 110 -0.65 -18.00 7.40
N GLU A 111 -1.21 -18.15 8.58
CA GLU A 111 -1.00 -19.33 9.43
C GLU A 111 -1.46 -20.65 8.82
N GLN A 112 -2.38 -20.59 7.84
CA GLN A 112 -2.88 -21.74 7.11
C GLN A 112 -2.03 -22.10 5.89
N GLY A 113 -0.91 -21.40 5.68
CA GLY A 113 -0.03 -21.62 4.53
C GLY A 113 -0.55 -21.03 3.21
N GLN A 114 -1.60 -20.22 3.26
CA GLN A 114 -2.15 -19.55 2.06
C GLN A 114 -1.33 -18.31 1.74
N LYS A 115 -1.15 -18.02 0.45
CA LYS A 115 -0.21 -17.04 -0.05
C LYS A 115 -0.90 -15.83 -0.66
N LEU A 116 -0.34 -14.67 -0.39
CA LEU A 116 -0.66 -13.38 -1.00
C LEU A 116 0.64 -12.74 -1.49
N GLY A 117 0.66 -12.25 -2.72
CA GLY A 117 1.72 -11.38 -3.21
C GLY A 117 1.28 -9.93 -3.20
N VAL A 118 2.22 -9.03 -2.93
CA VAL A 118 2.04 -7.58 -3.16
C VAL A 118 3.19 -7.11 -4.02
N VAL A 119 2.86 -6.54 -5.17
CA VAL A 119 3.84 -6.02 -6.14
C VAL A 119 3.75 -4.52 -6.14
N PHE A 120 4.85 -3.86 -5.77
CA PHE A 120 4.99 -2.40 -5.81
C PHE A 120 5.90 -2.00 -6.97
N ARG A 121 5.56 -0.93 -7.65
CA ARG A 121 6.43 -0.21 -8.58
C ARG A 121 6.72 1.15 -8.02
N VAL A 122 7.99 1.48 -7.85
CA VAL A 122 8.45 2.77 -7.32
C VAL A 122 9.25 3.45 -8.42
N SER A 123 8.67 4.50 -9.00
CA SER A 123 9.33 5.37 -9.97
C SER A 123 10.00 6.57 -9.27
N ASP A 124 10.33 7.62 -10.00
CA ASP A 124 10.94 8.82 -9.41
C ASP A 124 9.92 9.67 -8.62
N ASN A 125 8.62 9.54 -8.91
CA ASN A 125 7.57 10.36 -8.33
C ASN A 125 6.24 9.65 -8.08
N ASP A 126 6.14 8.35 -8.32
CA ASP A 126 4.93 7.56 -8.06
C ASP A 126 5.21 6.19 -7.46
N VAL A 127 4.24 5.70 -6.70
CA VAL A 127 4.17 4.34 -6.20
C VAL A 127 2.86 3.74 -6.67
N ALA A 128 2.93 2.71 -7.49
CA ALA A 128 1.78 1.88 -7.82
C ALA A 128 1.91 0.52 -7.15
N PHE A 129 0.80 -0.10 -6.77
CA PHE A 129 0.84 -1.47 -6.26
C PHE A 129 -0.39 -2.27 -6.67
N ARG A 130 -0.23 -3.59 -6.61
CA ARG A 130 -1.31 -4.56 -6.83
C ARG A 130 -1.11 -5.77 -5.93
N TYR A 131 -2.22 -6.41 -5.60
CA TYR A 131 -2.19 -7.73 -4.99
C TYR A 131 -2.15 -8.82 -6.07
N THR A 132 -1.49 -9.92 -5.75
CA THR A 132 -1.48 -11.13 -6.56
C THR A 132 -1.86 -12.33 -5.70
N LEU A 133 -2.85 -13.09 -6.16
CA LEU A 133 -3.29 -14.30 -5.49
C LEU A 133 -2.88 -15.48 -6.37
N PRO A 134 -1.86 -16.26 -5.96
CA PRO A 134 -1.49 -17.46 -6.73
C PRO A 134 -2.64 -18.46 -6.70
N HIS A 135 -2.72 -19.29 -7.74
CA HIS A 135 -3.71 -20.37 -7.78
C HIS A 135 -3.49 -21.33 -6.61
N GLN A 136 -4.41 -21.39 -5.70
CA GLN A 136 -4.34 -22.20 -4.47
C GLN A 136 -5.72 -22.64 -3.99
N GLY A 137 -5.75 -23.67 -3.15
CA GLY A 137 -7.00 -24.15 -2.55
C GLY A 137 -7.95 -24.84 -3.55
N GLY A 138 -7.47 -25.21 -4.75
CA GLY A 138 -8.26 -25.91 -5.77
C GLY A 138 -9.45 -25.14 -6.34
N LYS A 139 -9.52 -23.81 -6.12
CA LYS A 139 -10.60 -22.95 -6.61
C LYS A 139 -10.21 -22.21 -7.87
N ALA A 140 -11.11 -22.17 -8.84
CA ALA A 140 -10.91 -21.49 -10.11
C ALA A 140 -11.08 -19.97 -10.03
N SER A 141 -11.72 -19.47 -8.97
CA SER A 141 -11.98 -18.04 -8.75
C SER A 141 -11.83 -17.65 -7.29
N VAL A 142 -11.46 -16.41 -7.04
CA VAL A 142 -11.38 -15.81 -5.71
C VAL A 142 -12.39 -14.68 -5.61
N THR A 143 -13.15 -14.68 -4.51
CA THR A 143 -14.04 -13.58 -4.15
C THR A 143 -13.38 -12.77 -3.04
N VAL A 144 -13.09 -11.49 -3.31
CA VAL A 144 -12.67 -10.53 -2.30
C VAL A 144 -13.91 -10.09 -1.53
N LYS A 145 -13.92 -10.29 -0.23
CA LYS A 145 -15.01 -9.90 0.67
C LYS A 145 -14.80 -8.49 1.22
N GLU A 146 -13.54 -8.16 1.49
CA GLU A 146 -13.13 -6.89 2.06
C GLU A 146 -11.67 -6.63 1.71
N GLU A 147 -11.35 -5.39 1.35
CA GLU A 147 -9.99 -4.90 1.20
C GLU A 147 -9.66 -3.95 2.36
N GLN A 148 -8.49 -4.16 2.99
CA GLN A 148 -8.04 -3.37 4.15
C GLN A 148 -6.98 -2.34 3.78
N THR A 149 -6.77 -2.12 2.48
CA THR A 149 -5.81 -1.13 1.99
C THR A 149 -6.18 0.25 2.51
N GLY A 150 -5.21 0.93 3.09
CA GLY A 150 -5.41 2.28 3.60
C GLY A 150 -4.25 3.20 3.26
N PHE A 151 -4.52 4.50 3.41
CA PHE A 151 -3.56 5.59 3.20
C PHE A 151 -3.55 6.45 4.46
N ARG A 152 -2.52 6.31 5.27
CA ARG A 152 -2.39 7.09 6.51
C ARG A 152 -1.46 8.25 6.27
N PHE A 153 -2.00 9.45 6.38
CA PHE A 153 -1.26 10.69 6.15
C PHE A 153 -0.76 11.30 7.46
N PRO A 154 0.33 12.11 7.43
CA PRO A 154 0.76 12.92 8.57
C PRO A 154 -0.33 13.87 9.06
N GLU A 155 -0.28 14.21 10.36
CA GLU A 155 -1.32 15.01 11.04
C GLU A 155 -1.59 16.38 10.39
N GLN A 156 -0.56 17.04 9.85
CA GLN A 156 -0.67 18.36 9.21
C GLN A 156 -1.30 18.32 7.80
N THR A 157 -1.85 17.17 7.38
CA THR A 157 -2.41 17.01 6.05
C THR A 157 -3.78 17.67 5.91
N THR A 158 -3.97 18.36 4.79
CA THR A 158 -5.27 18.88 4.36
C THR A 158 -5.68 18.25 3.03
N THR A 159 -6.95 18.36 2.67
CA THR A 159 -7.54 17.60 1.57
C THR A 159 -8.20 18.49 0.52
N PHE A 160 -8.24 17.96 -0.71
CA PHE A 160 -9.06 18.44 -1.82
C PHE A 160 -9.81 17.24 -2.38
N LEU A 161 -10.95 16.91 -1.77
CA LEU A 161 -11.69 15.69 -2.06
C LEU A 161 -13.07 16.04 -2.62
N CYS A 162 -13.44 15.35 -3.71
CA CYS A 162 -14.80 15.43 -4.26
C CYS A 162 -15.66 14.40 -3.51
N PRO A 163 -16.70 14.83 -2.75
CA PRO A 163 -17.56 13.90 -2.05
C PRO A 163 -18.38 13.09 -3.04
N GLN A 164 -18.47 11.79 -2.82
CA GLN A 164 -19.32 10.92 -3.61
C GLN A 164 -20.78 11.14 -3.23
N SER A 165 -21.59 11.56 -4.20
CA SER A 165 -23.03 11.65 -4.05
C SER A 165 -23.72 10.40 -4.56
N ASP A 166 -24.91 10.10 -4.02
CA ASP A 166 -25.80 9.13 -4.60
C ASP A 166 -26.27 9.62 -5.99
N ALA A 167 -26.24 8.76 -6.99
CA ALA A 167 -26.74 9.03 -8.33
C ALA A 167 -28.17 9.59 -8.33
N MET A 168 -28.99 9.20 -7.39
CA MET A 168 -30.37 9.69 -7.21
C MET A 168 -30.41 11.10 -6.66
N ILE A 169 -29.44 11.54 -5.88
CA ILE A 169 -29.39 12.88 -5.28
C ILE A 169 -28.79 13.89 -6.25
N GLY A 170 -27.62 13.60 -6.80
CA GLY A 170 -26.92 14.47 -7.74
C GLY A 170 -27.58 14.50 -9.13
N TRP A 171 -27.73 13.36 -9.71
CA TRP A 171 -28.19 13.18 -11.11
C TRP A 171 -29.67 13.49 -11.34
N LYS A 172 -30.52 13.05 -10.44
CA LYS A 172 -31.97 13.17 -10.59
C LYS A 172 -32.45 14.60 -10.36
N ARG A 173 -31.69 15.44 -9.70
CA ARG A 173 -32.13 16.78 -9.33
C ARG A 173 -31.71 17.88 -10.28
N THR A 174 -30.56 17.85 -10.89
CA THR A 174 -30.10 18.91 -11.82
C THR A 174 -28.66 18.78 -12.32
N LYS A 175 -27.85 17.79 -11.84
CA LYS A 175 -26.43 17.71 -12.21
C LYS A 175 -26.24 16.64 -13.27
N PRO A 176 -25.59 16.96 -14.41
CA PRO A 176 -25.29 16.00 -15.46
C PRO A 176 -24.10 15.09 -15.13
N SER A 177 -23.43 15.30 -13.99
CA SER A 177 -22.26 14.55 -13.54
C SER A 177 -22.30 14.31 -12.04
N TYR A 178 -21.46 13.38 -11.57
CA TYR A 178 -21.23 13.14 -10.14
C TYR A 178 -20.30 14.18 -9.49
N GLU A 179 -19.97 15.25 -10.20
CA GLU A 179 -19.15 16.32 -9.67
C GLU A 179 -19.90 17.08 -8.59
N GLU A 180 -19.31 17.16 -7.44
CA GLU A 180 -19.80 17.94 -6.30
C GLU A 180 -18.76 18.99 -5.90
N GLU A 181 -19.21 20.03 -5.21
CA GLU A 181 -18.30 21.02 -4.67
C GLU A 181 -17.37 20.39 -3.62
N TYR A 182 -16.08 20.64 -3.75
CA TYR A 182 -15.09 20.20 -2.79
C TYR A 182 -14.52 21.40 -2.03
N LYS A 183 -14.21 21.15 -0.78
CA LYS A 183 -13.64 22.15 0.12
C LYS A 183 -12.13 22.15 0.00
N ALA A 184 -11.57 23.30 -0.37
CA ALA A 184 -10.12 23.46 -0.42
C ALA A 184 -9.53 23.44 0.99
N ASP A 185 -8.39 22.75 1.17
CA ASP A 185 -7.68 22.63 2.43
C ASP A 185 -8.55 22.16 3.61
N ALA A 186 -9.49 21.25 3.33
CA ALA A 186 -10.32 20.68 4.38
C ALA A 186 -9.46 19.81 5.34
N PRO A 187 -9.74 19.81 6.64
CA PRO A 187 -9.02 18.94 7.57
C PRO A 187 -9.34 17.46 7.31
N MET A 188 -8.40 16.58 7.62
CA MET A 188 -8.58 15.11 7.48
C MET A 188 -9.74 14.55 8.31
N SER A 189 -10.23 15.28 9.31
CA SER A 189 -11.38 14.91 10.13
C SER A 189 -12.73 15.16 9.46
N ASP A 190 -12.78 15.94 8.36
CA ASP A 190 -14.02 16.20 7.63
C ASP A 190 -14.58 14.90 7.04
N ARG A 191 -15.87 14.76 7.12
CA ARG A 191 -16.60 13.63 6.56
C ARG A 191 -17.38 14.05 5.33
N SER A 192 -17.53 13.12 4.40
CA SER A 192 -18.39 13.32 3.24
C SER A 192 -19.82 13.68 3.70
N GLN A 193 -20.34 14.77 3.18
CA GLN A 193 -21.71 15.26 3.49
C GLN A 193 -22.81 14.29 3.06
N TYR A 194 -22.51 13.37 2.12
CA TYR A 194 -23.48 12.37 1.62
C TYR A 194 -23.32 11.00 2.29
N GLY A 195 -22.30 10.78 3.13
CA GLY A 195 -22.07 9.54 3.83
C GLY A 195 -21.48 8.40 2.99
N HIS A 196 -21.19 8.63 1.70
CA HIS A 196 -20.67 7.61 0.76
C HIS A 196 -19.14 7.66 0.58
N GLY A 197 -18.45 8.60 1.24
CA GLY A 197 -17.01 8.81 1.07
C GLY A 197 -16.69 9.79 -0.04
N TYR A 198 -15.57 9.58 -0.72
CA TYR A 198 -15.03 10.48 -1.73
C TYR A 198 -14.64 9.70 -2.98
N THR A 199 -14.68 10.37 -4.13
CA THR A 199 -14.30 9.77 -5.41
C THR A 199 -12.82 9.92 -5.70
N PHE A 200 -12.23 8.98 -6.42
CA PHE A 200 -10.91 9.15 -7.00
C PHE A 200 -10.94 10.07 -8.24
N PRO A 201 -9.83 10.80 -8.50
CA PRO A 201 -8.62 10.91 -7.71
C PRO A 201 -8.78 11.76 -6.45
N CYS A 202 -8.06 11.41 -5.40
CA CYS A 202 -8.03 12.12 -4.13
C CYS A 202 -6.72 12.88 -3.96
N LEU A 203 -6.77 14.21 -3.74
CA LEU A 203 -5.59 15.05 -3.58
C LEU A 203 -5.41 15.48 -2.12
N PHE A 204 -4.18 15.33 -1.62
CA PHE A 204 -3.78 15.64 -0.25
C PHE A 204 -2.60 16.59 -0.24
N ARG A 205 -2.60 17.60 0.63
CA ARG A 205 -1.47 18.48 0.87
C ARG A 205 -0.83 18.14 2.22
N ILE A 206 0.45 17.79 2.21
CA ILE A 206 1.21 17.41 3.41
C ILE A 206 1.88 18.67 3.96
N GLY A 207 1.14 19.52 4.66
CA GLY A 207 1.62 20.80 5.17
C GLY A 207 2.34 21.60 4.08
N ASN A 208 3.63 21.91 4.31
CA ASN A 208 4.52 22.55 3.33
C ASN A 208 5.49 21.58 2.64
N ASP A 209 5.34 20.27 2.85
CA ASP A 209 6.28 19.26 2.39
C ASP A 209 5.98 18.73 0.99
N GLY A 210 4.73 18.83 0.55
CA GLY A 210 4.36 18.43 -0.79
C GLY A 210 2.90 18.02 -0.93
N TRP A 211 2.61 17.36 -2.07
CA TRP A 211 1.27 16.91 -2.44
C TRP A 211 1.30 15.43 -2.77
N VAL A 212 0.25 14.73 -2.41
CA VAL A 212 0.03 13.32 -2.77
C VAL A 212 -1.31 13.19 -3.49
N LEU A 213 -1.29 12.63 -4.69
CA LEU A 213 -2.49 12.24 -5.42
C LEU A 213 -2.66 10.73 -5.28
N VAL A 214 -3.83 10.31 -4.82
CA VAL A 214 -4.22 8.90 -4.74
C VAL A 214 -5.29 8.62 -5.80
N SER A 215 -5.09 7.57 -6.58
CA SER A 215 -6.03 7.14 -7.63
C SER A 215 -6.02 5.63 -7.76
N GLU A 216 -7.09 5.09 -8.32
CA GLU A 216 -7.18 3.71 -8.82
C GLU A 216 -6.98 3.69 -10.34
N THR A 217 -6.51 2.55 -10.86
CA THR A 217 -6.32 2.31 -12.31
C THR A 217 -7.12 1.09 -12.78
#